data_203518ec933c59a9b257fc1c81cefc33
#
_entry.id   203518ec933c59a9b257fc1c81cefc33
#
_cell.length_a   1.000
_cell.length_b   1.000
_cell.length_c   1.000
_cell.angle_alpha   90.00
_cell.angle_beta   90.00
_cell.angle_gamma   90.00
#
_symmetry.space_group_name_H-M   'P 1'
#
loop_
_entity.id
_entity.type
_entity.pdbx_description
1 polymer ?
#
loop_
_entity_poly.entity_id
_entity_poly.type
_entity_poly.pdbx_seq_one_letter_code
_entity_poly.pdbx_strand_id
1 'polypeptide(L)'
;KGRIDLDKRLLQNYYKNKGYYEVEVKSTNVEFSEGVGFVLTYNIDAGKRYKFKKIYANVSEALDQTAFLSLQNEFDKLVGNYYSQRKLKSVLDKIDKLSEQKELQFINHNILETLDGNGVEVKINIFEGEKIIIERINIVGNTVTNDSVIRSALIVDEGDPFSTLLVNKSINEIKARNIFNKVEHEILPGSSNDLKVLKISVEEKATGEIMAGAGIGTDGTSFQFMLKENNWLGRGVKLESSLNVTQQKVSGSILVNNPNYNYSGNAVTA
;
A
#
# COMPACT_ATOMS: atom_id res chain seq x y z
N LYS A 1 -4.01 -1.77 26.26
CA LYS A 1 -4.00 -0.31 25.99
C LYS A 1 -3.97 -0.04 24.48
N GLY A 2 -3.04 -0.58 23.69
CA GLY A 2 -2.87 -0.24 22.26
C GLY A 2 -4.12 -0.45 21.37
N ARG A 3 -4.94 -1.48 21.60
CA ARG A 3 -6.19 -1.69 20.87
C ARG A 3 -7.23 -0.59 21.12
N ILE A 4 -7.41 -0.16 22.37
CA ILE A 4 -8.36 0.89 22.73
C ILE A 4 -7.97 2.21 22.09
N ASP A 5 -6.68 2.55 22.04
CA ASP A 5 -6.19 3.77 21.40
C ASP A 5 -6.35 3.72 19.87
N LEU A 6 -6.20 2.53 19.28
CA LEU A 6 -6.50 2.31 17.86
C LEU A 6 -8.01 2.51 17.59
N ASP A 7 -8.86 1.90 18.40
CA ASP A 7 -10.32 1.99 18.24
C ASP A 7 -10.80 3.45 18.39
N LYS A 8 -10.25 4.21 19.36
CA LYS A 8 -10.54 5.65 19.49
C LYS A 8 -10.22 6.41 18.22
N ARG A 9 -9.04 6.19 17.65
CA ARG A 9 -8.63 6.86 16.39
C ARG A 9 -9.54 6.45 15.23
N LEU A 10 -9.91 5.18 15.14
CA LEU A 10 -10.81 4.70 14.09
C LEU A 10 -12.20 5.32 14.23
N LEU A 11 -12.73 5.44 15.44
CA LEU A 11 -14.00 6.10 15.72
C LEU A 11 -13.93 7.59 15.35
N GLN A 12 -12.90 8.31 15.78
CA GLN A 12 -12.72 9.72 15.43
C GLN A 12 -12.63 9.90 13.90
N ASN A 13 -11.88 9.06 13.22
CA ASN A 13 -11.78 9.09 11.75
C ASN A 13 -13.11 8.78 11.07
N TYR A 14 -13.90 7.84 11.61
CA TYR A 14 -15.23 7.54 11.11
C TYR A 14 -16.15 8.76 11.19
N TYR A 15 -16.20 9.41 12.35
CA TYR A 15 -17.03 10.60 12.55
C TYR A 15 -16.54 11.79 11.70
N LYS A 16 -15.24 12.03 11.63
CA LYS A 16 -14.65 13.05 10.74
C LYS A 16 -15.05 12.82 9.28
N ASN A 17 -15.07 11.57 8.83
CA ASN A 17 -15.52 11.24 7.47
C ASN A 17 -17.02 11.43 7.24
N LYS A 18 -17.82 11.66 8.30
CA LYS A 18 -19.23 12.00 8.27
C LYS A 18 -19.50 13.50 8.45
N GLY A 19 -18.47 14.30 8.57
CA GLY A 19 -18.53 15.75 8.71
C GLY A 19 -18.39 16.28 10.13
N TYR A 20 -18.21 15.44 11.12
CA TYR A 20 -18.02 15.86 12.52
C TYR A 20 -16.54 16.18 12.76
N TYR A 21 -16.16 17.40 12.39
CA TYR A 21 -14.75 17.81 12.40
C TYR A 21 -14.15 17.85 13.81
N GLU A 22 -14.91 18.35 14.78
CA GLU A 22 -14.50 18.54 16.19
C GLU A 22 -14.78 17.31 17.07
N VAL A 23 -15.02 16.14 16.49
CA VAL A 23 -15.35 14.94 17.27
C VAL A 23 -14.28 14.60 18.29
N GLU A 24 -14.70 14.33 19.52
CA GLU A 24 -13.84 13.92 20.62
C GLU A 24 -14.37 12.65 21.30
N VAL A 25 -13.49 11.70 21.58
CA VAL A 25 -13.79 10.54 22.44
C VAL A 25 -13.42 10.89 23.86
N LYS A 26 -14.41 11.32 24.66
CA LYS A 26 -14.23 11.87 26.03
C LYS A 26 -13.79 10.80 27.02
N SER A 27 -14.38 9.61 26.97
CA SER A 27 -14.04 8.54 27.88
C SER A 27 -14.26 7.16 27.27
N THR A 28 -13.58 6.18 27.84
CA THR A 28 -13.74 4.77 27.49
C THR A 28 -13.84 3.98 28.79
N ASN A 29 -14.94 3.26 29.00
CA ASN A 29 -15.19 2.42 30.16
C ASN A 29 -15.18 0.95 29.75
N VAL A 30 -14.62 0.12 30.60
CA VAL A 30 -14.61 -1.34 30.44
C VAL A 30 -15.30 -1.93 31.67
N GLU A 31 -16.37 -2.65 31.45
CA GLU A 31 -17.15 -3.30 32.50
C GLU A 31 -17.27 -4.79 32.18
N PHE A 32 -17.22 -5.62 33.23
CA PHE A 32 -17.52 -7.04 33.08
C PHE A 32 -19.01 -7.27 33.34
N SER A 33 -19.70 -7.83 32.34
CA SER A 33 -21.11 -8.20 32.44
C SER A 33 -21.26 -9.72 32.42
N GLU A 34 -21.93 -10.27 33.42
CA GLU A 34 -22.15 -11.70 33.54
C GLU A 34 -22.97 -12.22 32.36
N GLY A 35 -22.50 -13.27 31.70
CA GLY A 35 -23.10 -13.84 30.49
C GLY A 35 -22.73 -13.17 29.14
N VAL A 36 -22.13 -11.97 29.16
CA VAL A 36 -21.69 -11.26 27.96
C VAL A 36 -20.14 -11.13 27.89
N GLY A 37 -19.49 -11.05 29.05
CA GLY A 37 -18.05 -10.83 29.16
C GLY A 37 -17.70 -9.35 29.33
N PHE A 38 -16.57 -8.91 28.79
CA PHE A 38 -16.13 -7.52 28.88
C PHE A 38 -16.86 -6.65 27.86
N VAL A 39 -17.58 -5.62 28.37
CA VAL A 39 -18.27 -4.59 27.57
C VAL A 39 -17.40 -3.34 27.54
N LEU A 40 -17.06 -2.88 26.35
CA LEU A 40 -16.27 -1.68 26.11
C LEU A 40 -17.19 -0.56 25.61
N THR A 41 -17.31 0.50 26.39
CA THR A 41 -18.18 1.66 26.07
C THR A 41 -17.36 2.89 25.78
N TYR A 42 -17.59 3.50 24.61
CA TYR A 42 -17.00 4.77 24.22
C TYR A 42 -18.02 5.91 24.36
N ASN A 43 -17.65 6.93 25.11
CA ASN A 43 -18.44 8.16 25.21
C ASN A 43 -17.89 9.18 24.21
N ILE A 44 -18.68 9.49 23.18
CA ILE A 44 -18.26 10.31 22.06
C ILE A 44 -19.05 11.61 22.03
N ASP A 45 -18.36 12.74 22.05
CA ASP A 45 -18.92 14.03 21.70
C ASP A 45 -18.64 14.29 20.22
N ALA A 46 -19.67 14.14 19.41
CA ALA A 46 -19.54 14.32 17.97
C ALA A 46 -19.51 15.79 17.54
N GLY A 47 -20.06 16.70 18.36
CA GLY A 47 -20.22 18.09 18.00
C GLY A 47 -21.18 18.30 16.83
N LYS A 48 -21.01 19.40 16.10
CA LYS A 48 -21.79 19.72 14.90
C LYS A 48 -21.11 19.23 13.62
N ARG A 49 -21.90 19.17 12.54
CA ARG A 49 -21.35 18.81 11.22
C ARG A 49 -20.90 20.04 10.45
N TYR A 50 -19.75 19.92 9.82
CA TYR A 50 -19.12 20.95 9.00
C TYR A 50 -19.14 20.55 7.53
N LYS A 51 -19.15 21.54 6.64
CA LYS A 51 -19.03 21.36 5.20
C LYS A 51 -17.71 21.97 4.72
N PHE A 52 -17.18 21.50 3.61
CA PHE A 52 -16.14 22.22 2.93
C PHE A 52 -16.68 23.54 2.41
N LYS A 53 -16.16 24.66 2.92
CA LYS A 53 -16.54 26.02 2.51
C LYS A 53 -15.72 26.48 1.32
N LYS A 54 -14.42 26.22 1.37
CA LYS A 54 -13.48 26.61 0.33
C LYS A 54 -12.31 25.62 0.34
N ILE A 55 -11.86 25.22 -0.85
CA ILE A 55 -10.64 24.43 -1.03
C ILE A 55 -9.85 25.07 -2.14
N TYR A 56 -8.57 25.31 -1.94
CA TYR A 56 -7.70 25.87 -2.95
C TYR A 56 -6.24 25.47 -2.76
N ALA A 57 -5.53 25.38 -3.88
CA ALA A 57 -4.09 25.17 -3.88
C ALA A 57 -3.36 26.51 -3.86
N ASN A 58 -2.30 26.59 -3.08
CA ASN A 58 -1.31 27.64 -3.09
C ASN A 58 0.00 27.02 -3.60
N VAL A 59 0.26 27.17 -4.88
CA VAL A 59 1.43 26.61 -5.55
C VAL A 59 2.58 27.62 -5.45
N SER A 60 3.75 27.15 -5.04
CA SER A 60 4.97 27.99 -4.97
C SER A 60 5.30 28.58 -6.35
N GLU A 61 5.80 29.81 -6.36
CA GLU A 61 6.25 30.49 -7.59
C GLU A 61 7.41 29.77 -8.30
N ALA A 62 8.15 28.92 -7.58
CA ALA A 62 9.22 28.09 -8.14
C ALA A 62 8.71 26.96 -9.04
N LEU A 63 7.39 26.64 -8.97
CA LEU A 63 6.78 25.56 -9.71
C LEU A 63 5.90 26.09 -10.86
N ASP A 64 5.76 25.27 -11.91
CA ASP A 64 4.77 25.55 -12.96
C ASP A 64 3.35 25.43 -12.41
N GLN A 65 2.73 26.57 -12.12
CA GLN A 65 1.38 26.64 -11.58
C GLN A 65 0.35 26.01 -12.52
N THR A 66 0.61 26.00 -13.83
CA THR A 66 -0.33 25.45 -14.82
C THR A 66 -0.46 23.94 -14.70
N ALA A 67 0.56 23.27 -14.19
CA ALA A 67 0.55 21.82 -13.95
C ALA A 67 -0.57 21.39 -12.99
N PHE A 68 -0.98 22.26 -12.07
CA PHE A 68 -1.94 21.98 -11.00
C PHE A 68 -3.35 22.56 -11.25
N LEU A 69 -3.60 23.23 -12.38
CA LEU A 69 -4.90 23.83 -12.71
C LEU A 69 -6.05 22.80 -12.74
N SER A 70 -5.75 21.56 -13.12
CA SER A 70 -6.75 20.47 -13.16
C SER A 70 -7.32 20.13 -11.79
N LEU A 71 -6.60 20.44 -10.70
CA LEU A 71 -7.06 20.21 -9.33
C LEU A 71 -8.25 21.07 -8.95
N GLN A 72 -8.43 22.25 -9.56
CA GLN A 72 -9.55 23.13 -9.25
C GLN A 72 -10.90 22.41 -9.44
N ASN A 73 -11.05 21.65 -10.50
CA ASN A 73 -12.26 20.86 -10.76
C ASN A 73 -12.52 19.82 -9.66
N GLU A 74 -11.47 19.27 -9.04
CA GLU A 74 -11.61 18.32 -7.96
C GLU A 74 -11.98 19.00 -6.63
N PHE A 75 -11.46 20.21 -6.41
CA PHE A 75 -11.83 21.02 -5.25
C PHE A 75 -13.29 21.44 -5.32
N ASP A 76 -13.75 21.91 -6.48
CA ASP A 76 -15.13 22.37 -6.71
C ASP A 76 -16.15 21.26 -6.46
N LYS A 77 -15.81 20.00 -6.78
CA LYS A 77 -16.64 18.83 -6.46
C LYS A 77 -16.81 18.58 -4.96
N LEU A 78 -15.89 19.03 -4.14
CA LEU A 78 -15.91 18.84 -2.69
C LEU A 78 -16.60 19.99 -1.96
N VAL A 79 -16.51 21.22 -2.47
CA VAL A 79 -17.12 22.40 -1.86
C VAL A 79 -18.64 22.20 -1.70
N GLY A 80 -19.16 22.55 -0.52
CA GLY A 80 -20.58 22.37 -0.16
C GLY A 80 -20.93 20.98 0.38
N ASN A 81 -20.08 19.96 0.16
CA ASN A 81 -20.25 18.64 0.75
C ASN A 81 -19.82 18.64 2.22
N TYR A 82 -20.31 17.66 2.98
CA TYR A 82 -19.82 17.45 4.34
C TYR A 82 -18.34 17.11 4.34
N TYR A 83 -17.61 17.67 5.33
CA TYR A 83 -16.21 17.41 5.56
C TYR A 83 -15.93 15.91 5.62
N SER A 84 -14.83 15.48 5.02
CA SER A 84 -14.37 14.10 5.06
C SER A 84 -12.86 14.05 4.87
N GLN A 85 -12.18 13.59 5.90
CA GLN A 85 -10.72 13.42 5.87
C GLN A 85 -10.28 12.47 4.75
N ARG A 86 -11.08 11.41 4.48
CA ARG A 86 -10.81 10.47 3.39
C ARG A 86 -10.87 11.13 2.01
N LYS A 87 -11.88 12.00 1.79
CA LYS A 87 -12.01 12.74 0.52
C LYS A 87 -10.84 13.70 0.33
N LEU A 88 -10.43 14.38 1.41
CA LEU A 88 -9.27 15.27 1.37
C LEU A 88 -7.99 14.51 1.06
N LYS A 89 -7.77 13.36 1.70
CA LYS A 89 -6.64 12.48 1.38
C LYS A 89 -6.65 12.06 -0.09
N SER A 90 -7.80 11.72 -0.66
CA SER A 90 -7.92 11.37 -2.09
C SER A 90 -7.49 12.51 -3.02
N VAL A 91 -7.66 13.76 -2.60
CA VAL A 91 -7.16 14.93 -3.36
C VAL A 91 -5.63 15.02 -3.27
N LEU A 92 -5.06 14.77 -2.10
CA LEU A 92 -3.59 14.73 -1.95
C LEU A 92 -2.97 13.61 -2.80
N ASP A 93 -3.57 12.41 -2.79
CA ASP A 93 -3.14 11.31 -3.64
C ASP A 93 -3.19 11.68 -5.14
N LYS A 94 -4.08 12.60 -5.55
CA LYS A 94 -4.12 13.13 -6.92
C LYS A 94 -3.01 14.14 -7.19
N ILE A 95 -2.62 14.96 -6.21
CA ILE A 95 -1.47 15.87 -6.32
C ILE A 95 -0.20 15.04 -6.54
N ASP A 96 -0.01 13.99 -5.75
CA ASP A 96 1.13 13.08 -5.89
C ASP A 96 1.17 12.44 -7.29
N LYS A 97 0.03 11.96 -7.78
CA LYS A 97 -0.08 11.39 -9.12
C LYS A 97 0.20 12.40 -10.23
N LEU A 98 -0.28 13.64 -10.09
CA LEU A 98 -0.01 14.70 -11.05
C LEU A 98 1.49 15.05 -11.08
N SER A 99 2.11 15.12 -9.92
CA SER A 99 3.56 15.35 -9.81
C SER A 99 4.34 14.24 -10.52
N GLU A 100 3.94 12.97 -10.33
CA GLU A 100 4.53 11.82 -11.01
C GLU A 100 4.33 11.90 -12.54
N GLN A 101 3.10 12.19 -13.02
CA GLN A 101 2.78 12.27 -14.44
C GLN A 101 3.49 13.43 -15.16
N LYS A 102 3.80 14.49 -14.44
CA LYS A 102 4.50 15.69 -14.96
C LYS A 102 6.00 15.62 -14.72
N GLU A 103 6.51 14.50 -14.22
CA GLU A 103 7.93 14.29 -13.89
C GLU A 103 8.48 15.38 -12.94
N LEU A 104 7.62 15.93 -12.08
CA LEU A 104 8.00 16.94 -11.10
C LEU A 104 8.64 16.25 -9.89
N GLN A 105 9.93 16.41 -9.75
CA GLN A 105 10.70 15.84 -8.64
C GLN A 105 10.60 16.73 -7.39
N PHE A 106 10.73 16.11 -6.22
CA PHE A 106 10.80 16.80 -4.92
C PHE A 106 9.59 17.66 -4.56
N ILE A 107 8.40 17.35 -5.09
CA ILE A 107 7.19 18.07 -4.73
C ILE A 107 6.69 17.59 -3.38
N ASN A 108 6.47 18.55 -2.50
CA ASN A 108 5.83 18.35 -1.20
C ASN A 108 4.54 19.16 -1.11
N HIS A 109 3.64 18.71 -0.25
CA HIS A 109 2.44 19.45 0.06
C HIS A 109 2.13 19.41 1.56
N ASN A 110 1.51 20.45 2.07
CA ASN A 110 0.91 20.46 3.39
C ASN A 110 -0.50 21.06 3.35
N ILE A 111 -1.30 20.73 4.35
CA ILE A 111 -2.68 21.16 4.47
C ILE A 111 -2.78 22.09 5.67
N LEU A 112 -3.46 23.22 5.47
CA LEU A 112 -3.95 24.07 6.53
C LEU A 112 -5.47 24.07 6.50
N GLU A 113 -6.08 23.59 7.59
CA GLU A 113 -7.51 23.57 7.78
C GLU A 113 -7.90 24.65 8.79
N THR A 114 -8.84 25.51 8.42
CA THR A 114 -9.35 26.57 9.31
C THR A 114 -10.87 26.47 9.38
N LEU A 115 -11.41 26.63 10.60
CA LEU A 115 -12.84 26.68 10.82
C LEU A 115 -13.35 28.10 10.58
N ASP A 116 -14.36 28.25 9.74
CA ASP A 116 -15.07 29.50 9.49
C ASP A 116 -16.58 29.28 9.57
N GLY A 117 -17.16 29.67 10.70
CA GLY A 117 -18.56 29.45 11.01
C GLY A 117 -18.93 27.96 11.06
N ASN A 118 -19.73 27.49 10.10
CA ASN A 118 -20.13 26.09 9.96
C ASN A 118 -19.36 25.38 8.84
N GLY A 119 -18.28 25.97 8.36
CA GLY A 119 -17.48 25.44 7.26
C GLY A 119 -16.02 25.23 7.63
N VAL A 120 -15.36 24.40 6.84
CA VAL A 120 -13.92 24.20 6.88
C VAL A 120 -13.34 24.80 5.60
N GLU A 121 -12.41 25.73 5.75
CA GLU A 121 -11.57 26.18 4.65
C GLU A 121 -10.29 25.36 4.64
N VAL A 122 -9.92 24.89 3.45
CA VAL A 122 -8.74 24.04 3.25
C VAL A 122 -7.80 24.74 2.27
N LYS A 123 -6.62 25.09 2.74
CA LYS A 123 -5.51 25.59 1.93
C LYS A 123 -4.49 24.47 1.77
N ILE A 124 -4.20 24.06 0.53
CA ILE A 124 -3.18 23.08 0.22
C ILE A 124 -1.98 23.83 -0.34
N ASN A 125 -0.89 23.91 0.42
CA ASN A 125 0.34 24.48 -0.10
C ASN A 125 1.12 23.39 -0.84
N ILE A 126 1.52 23.67 -2.06
CA ILE A 126 2.33 22.80 -2.92
C ILE A 126 3.65 23.53 -3.19
N PHE A 127 4.76 22.91 -2.85
CA PHE A 127 6.09 23.54 -2.91
C PHE A 127 7.18 22.51 -3.23
N GLU A 128 8.30 22.99 -3.75
CA GLU A 128 9.51 22.17 -3.88
C GLU A 128 10.08 21.91 -2.49
N GLY A 129 10.17 20.63 -2.13
CA GLY A 129 10.75 20.18 -0.89
C GLY A 129 12.28 20.05 -0.94
N GLU A 130 12.84 19.52 0.13
CA GLU A 130 14.26 19.17 0.16
C GLU A 130 14.56 18.11 -0.90
N LYS A 131 15.69 18.27 -1.60
CA LYS A 131 16.20 17.30 -2.59
C LYS A 131 16.81 16.11 -1.85
N ILE A 132 15.97 15.18 -1.45
CA ILE A 132 16.40 13.95 -0.78
C ILE A 132 16.57 12.85 -1.84
N ILE A 133 17.73 12.18 -1.82
CA ILE A 133 18.09 11.12 -2.75
C ILE A 133 18.20 9.78 -2.00
N ILE A 134 17.85 8.70 -2.65
CA ILE A 134 18.12 7.34 -2.15
C ILE A 134 19.60 7.03 -2.37
N GLU A 135 20.37 7.00 -1.29
CA GLU A 135 21.80 6.67 -1.35
C GLU A 135 22.00 5.19 -1.64
N ARG A 136 21.23 4.34 -0.95
CA ARG A 136 21.37 2.88 -1.02
C ARG A 136 20.08 2.17 -0.63
N ILE A 137 19.88 1.00 -1.22
CA ILE A 137 18.78 0.09 -0.90
C ILE A 137 19.35 -1.18 -0.28
N ASN A 138 19.14 -1.38 1.02
CA ASN A 138 19.57 -2.56 1.76
C ASN A 138 18.41 -3.56 1.89
N ILE A 139 18.60 -4.77 1.37
CA ILE A 139 17.63 -5.85 1.48
C ILE A 139 18.17 -6.87 2.49
N VAL A 140 17.33 -7.29 3.43
CA VAL A 140 17.69 -8.24 4.47
C VAL A 140 16.54 -9.27 4.70
N GLY A 141 16.93 -10.49 5.10
CA GLY A 141 15.99 -11.57 5.41
C GLY A 141 15.70 -12.51 4.22
N ASN A 142 16.25 -12.23 3.04
CA ASN A 142 16.15 -13.07 1.86
C ASN A 142 17.26 -14.14 1.85
N THR A 143 17.03 -15.25 2.56
CA THR A 143 18.02 -16.33 2.71
C THR A 143 17.99 -17.31 1.53
N VAL A 144 16.84 -17.51 0.91
CA VAL A 144 16.61 -18.38 -0.25
C VAL A 144 16.38 -17.54 -1.51
N THR A 145 15.59 -16.46 -1.42
CA THR A 145 15.25 -15.61 -2.57
C THR A 145 16.45 -14.74 -2.97
N ASN A 146 16.79 -14.78 -4.25
CA ASN A 146 17.85 -13.93 -4.78
C ASN A 146 17.51 -12.44 -4.63
N ASP A 147 18.49 -11.62 -4.28
CA ASP A 147 18.37 -10.17 -4.13
C ASP A 147 17.77 -9.50 -5.38
N SER A 148 18.19 -9.95 -6.56
CA SER A 148 17.68 -9.48 -7.85
C SER A 148 16.19 -9.65 -8.05
N VAL A 149 15.55 -10.64 -7.43
CA VAL A 149 14.10 -10.86 -7.49
C VAL A 149 13.38 -9.72 -6.77
N ILE A 150 13.89 -9.29 -5.62
CA ILE A 150 13.34 -8.20 -4.84
C ILE A 150 13.63 -6.88 -5.52
N ARG A 151 14.88 -6.63 -5.93
CA ARG A 151 15.28 -5.40 -6.65
C ARG A 151 14.47 -5.20 -7.92
N SER A 152 14.22 -6.25 -8.69
CA SER A 152 13.43 -6.14 -9.93
C SER A 152 11.95 -5.81 -9.72
N ALA A 153 11.46 -5.83 -8.49
CA ALA A 153 10.11 -5.39 -8.13
C ALA A 153 10.08 -3.94 -7.61
N LEU A 154 11.25 -3.32 -7.45
CA LEU A 154 11.33 -1.92 -7.04
C LEU A 154 11.03 -1.01 -8.22
N ILE A 155 10.33 0.08 -7.94
CA ILE A 155 10.07 1.18 -8.87
C ILE A 155 11.11 2.28 -8.69
N VAL A 156 11.79 2.29 -7.54
CA VAL A 156 12.86 3.23 -7.19
C VAL A 156 14.20 2.54 -7.20
N ASP A 157 15.26 3.28 -7.55
CA ASP A 157 16.65 2.79 -7.55
C ASP A 157 17.56 3.69 -6.71
N GLU A 158 18.77 3.23 -6.48
CA GLU A 158 19.84 4.02 -5.85
C GLU A 158 20.21 5.20 -6.75
N GLY A 159 20.24 6.41 -6.18
CA GLY A 159 20.41 7.65 -6.92
C GLY A 159 19.11 8.37 -7.31
N ASP A 160 17.98 7.70 -7.17
CA ASP A 160 16.67 8.32 -7.46
C ASP A 160 16.24 9.31 -6.37
N PRO A 161 15.39 10.30 -6.73
CA PRO A 161 14.69 11.12 -5.76
C PRO A 161 13.85 10.27 -4.80
N PHE A 162 13.99 10.54 -3.51
CA PHE A 162 13.18 9.85 -2.51
C PHE A 162 11.71 10.26 -2.61
N SER A 163 10.84 9.30 -2.86
CA SER A 163 9.39 9.48 -2.87
C SER A 163 8.72 8.40 -2.02
N THR A 164 8.03 8.82 -0.96
CA THR A 164 7.27 7.90 -0.10
C THR A 164 6.21 7.12 -0.90
N LEU A 165 5.62 7.76 -1.92
CA LEU A 165 4.64 7.12 -2.79
C LEU A 165 5.26 5.98 -3.59
N LEU A 166 6.40 6.24 -4.25
CA LEU A 166 7.09 5.24 -5.09
C LEU A 166 7.68 4.11 -4.22
N VAL A 167 8.21 4.44 -3.04
CA VAL A 167 8.65 3.42 -2.07
C VAL A 167 7.50 2.51 -1.66
N ASN A 168 6.34 3.08 -1.30
CA ASN A 168 5.16 2.28 -0.93
C ASN A 168 4.64 1.43 -2.09
N LYS A 169 4.65 1.95 -3.32
CA LYS A 169 4.33 1.16 -4.52
C LYS A 169 5.31 -0.01 -4.68
N SER A 170 6.61 0.24 -4.56
CA SER A 170 7.66 -0.80 -4.61
C SER A 170 7.42 -1.90 -3.58
N ILE A 171 7.11 -1.54 -2.34
CA ILE A 171 6.79 -2.50 -1.29
C ILE A 171 5.54 -3.34 -1.63
N ASN A 172 4.53 -2.73 -2.24
CA ASN A 172 3.33 -3.45 -2.67
C ASN A 172 3.63 -4.42 -3.83
N GLU A 173 4.50 -4.05 -4.77
CA GLU A 173 4.96 -4.96 -5.84
C GLU A 173 5.72 -6.17 -5.27
N ILE A 174 6.59 -5.97 -4.27
CA ILE A 174 7.25 -7.08 -3.58
C ILE A 174 6.22 -7.99 -2.89
N LYS A 175 5.23 -7.43 -2.19
CA LYS A 175 4.15 -8.19 -1.54
C LYS A 175 3.31 -8.96 -2.55
N ALA A 176 3.04 -8.38 -3.71
CA ALA A 176 2.24 -9.00 -4.78
C ALA A 176 2.89 -10.27 -5.35
N ARG A 177 4.20 -10.44 -5.23
CA ARG A 177 4.88 -11.69 -5.61
C ARG A 177 4.47 -12.89 -4.76
N ASN A 178 3.92 -12.64 -3.56
CA ASN A 178 3.38 -13.65 -2.67
C ASN A 178 4.36 -14.77 -2.27
N ILE A 179 5.63 -14.44 -2.16
CA ILE A 179 6.72 -15.34 -1.73
C ILE A 179 7.26 -15.00 -0.33
N PHE A 180 6.71 -13.98 0.31
CA PHE A 180 7.07 -13.53 1.66
C PHE A 180 5.87 -13.54 2.59
N ASN A 181 6.09 -13.89 3.87
CA ASN A 181 5.12 -13.72 4.95
C ASN A 181 4.97 -12.26 5.34
N LYS A 182 6.10 -11.54 5.35
CA LYS A 182 6.18 -10.16 5.80
C LYS A 182 7.14 -9.38 4.91
N VAL A 183 6.76 -8.15 4.59
CA VAL A 183 7.62 -7.18 3.90
C VAL A 183 7.43 -5.85 4.59
N GLU A 184 8.51 -5.35 5.19
CA GLU A 184 8.58 -4.06 5.87
C GLU A 184 9.67 -3.21 5.26
N HIS A 185 9.59 -1.90 5.46
CA HIS A 185 10.66 -0.99 5.09
C HIS A 185 10.89 0.05 6.18
N GLU A 186 12.09 0.54 6.22
CA GLU A 186 12.55 1.57 7.14
C GLU A 186 13.42 2.56 6.37
N ILE A 187 13.23 3.85 6.62
CA ILE A 187 14.05 4.91 6.03
C ILE A 187 15.07 5.34 7.06
N LEU A 188 16.33 5.11 6.77
CA LEU A 188 17.44 5.44 7.64
C LEU A 188 18.17 6.70 7.12
N PRO A 189 18.84 7.46 8.00
CA PRO A 189 19.76 8.52 7.57
C PRO A 189 20.85 7.94 6.67
N GLY A 190 21.20 8.67 5.61
CA GLY A 190 22.35 8.37 4.76
C GLY A 190 23.64 9.02 5.27
N SER A 191 24.65 9.11 4.40
CA SER A 191 25.94 9.71 4.70
C SER A 191 25.89 11.24 4.85
N SER A 192 24.81 11.88 4.37
CA SER A 192 24.51 13.31 4.53
C SER A 192 23.01 13.54 4.76
N ASN A 193 22.61 14.77 5.11
CA ASN A 193 21.22 15.10 5.42
C ASN A 193 20.27 14.93 4.23
N ASP A 194 20.76 15.13 3.02
CA ASP A 194 20.05 15.01 1.75
C ASP A 194 20.04 13.56 1.20
N LEU A 195 20.68 12.63 1.90
CA LEU A 195 20.74 11.22 1.52
C LEU A 195 19.96 10.34 2.50
N LYS A 196 19.27 9.34 1.98
CA LYS A 196 18.53 8.35 2.77
C LYS A 196 18.87 6.93 2.31
N VAL A 197 18.89 6.02 3.26
CA VAL A 197 19.04 4.59 3.00
C VAL A 197 17.67 3.92 3.16
N LEU A 198 17.21 3.26 2.11
CA LEU A 198 16.02 2.44 2.15
C LEU A 198 16.39 1.02 2.59
N LYS A 199 15.98 0.64 3.80
CA LYS A 199 16.14 -0.73 4.28
C LYS A 199 14.83 -1.49 4.09
N ILE A 200 14.88 -2.61 3.37
CA ILE A 200 13.74 -3.50 3.12
C ILE A 200 14.02 -4.81 3.88
N SER A 201 13.12 -5.17 4.76
CA SER A 201 13.18 -6.41 5.54
C SER A 201 12.10 -7.36 5.08
N VAL A 202 12.49 -8.56 4.67
CA VAL A 202 11.55 -9.59 4.23
C VAL A 202 11.62 -10.81 5.15
N GLU A 203 10.50 -11.48 5.31
CA GLU A 203 10.39 -12.78 5.96
C GLU A 203 9.88 -13.78 4.95
N GLU A 204 10.71 -14.75 4.59
CA GLU A 204 10.37 -15.75 3.59
C GLU A 204 9.32 -16.72 4.11
N LYS A 205 8.51 -17.27 3.22
CA LYS A 205 7.57 -18.35 3.52
C LYS A 205 7.86 -19.58 2.68
N ALA A 206 7.34 -20.73 3.11
CA ALA A 206 7.28 -21.90 2.26
C ALA A 206 6.40 -21.61 1.03
N THR A 207 6.96 -21.76 -0.17
CA THR A 207 6.30 -21.43 -1.44
C THR A 207 5.91 -22.69 -2.23
N GLY A 208 6.37 -23.87 -1.75
CA GLY A 208 6.08 -25.17 -2.33
C GLY A 208 4.79 -25.81 -1.78
N GLU A 209 3.97 -26.35 -2.67
CA GLU A 209 2.76 -27.09 -2.35
C GLU A 209 2.77 -28.44 -3.08
N ILE A 210 2.41 -29.52 -2.38
CA ILE A 210 2.23 -30.84 -2.95
C ILE A 210 0.78 -31.26 -2.71
N MET A 211 0.08 -31.62 -3.78
CA MET A 211 -1.29 -32.12 -3.71
C MET A 211 -1.33 -33.52 -4.30
N ALA A 212 -2.04 -34.42 -3.62
CA ALA A 212 -2.35 -35.76 -4.12
C ALA A 212 -3.84 -36.03 -3.96
N GLY A 213 -4.44 -36.56 -4.97
CA GLY A 213 -5.87 -36.91 -5.00
C GLY A 213 -6.10 -38.27 -5.63
N ALA A 214 -7.16 -38.93 -5.19
CA ALA A 214 -7.66 -40.14 -5.82
C ALA A 214 -9.17 -40.02 -6.04
N GLY A 215 -9.67 -40.52 -7.17
CA GLY A 215 -11.07 -40.49 -7.53
C GLY A 215 -11.50 -41.77 -8.21
N ILE A 216 -12.81 -42.03 -8.19
CA ILE A 216 -13.45 -43.14 -8.93
C ILE A 216 -14.54 -42.52 -9.81
N GLY A 217 -14.48 -42.77 -11.08
CA GLY A 217 -15.44 -42.26 -12.06
C GLY A 217 -15.86 -43.35 -13.08
N THR A 218 -16.55 -42.94 -14.12
CA THR A 218 -16.98 -43.82 -15.22
C THR A 218 -15.81 -44.49 -15.94
N ASP A 219 -14.64 -43.84 -15.95
CA ASP A 219 -13.41 -44.34 -16.59
C ASP A 219 -12.48 -45.09 -15.62
N GLY A 220 -13.02 -45.52 -14.47
CA GLY A 220 -12.31 -46.25 -13.44
C GLY A 220 -11.65 -45.37 -12.39
N THR A 221 -10.61 -45.92 -11.75
CA THR A 221 -9.85 -45.20 -10.71
C THR A 221 -8.87 -44.23 -11.33
N SER A 222 -8.78 -43.01 -10.74
CA SER A 222 -7.81 -42.01 -11.14
C SER A 222 -6.96 -41.55 -9.92
N PHE A 223 -5.71 -41.27 -10.18
CA PHE A 223 -4.76 -40.67 -9.22
C PHE A 223 -4.20 -39.39 -9.83
N GLN A 224 -4.21 -38.34 -9.05
CA GLN A 224 -3.65 -37.03 -9.44
C GLN A 224 -2.60 -36.62 -8.46
N PHE A 225 -1.45 -36.18 -8.97
CA PHE A 225 -0.36 -35.57 -8.21
C PHE A 225 -0.08 -34.20 -8.82
N MET A 226 0.09 -33.19 -7.96
CA MET A 226 0.46 -31.85 -8.38
C MET A 226 1.54 -31.32 -7.44
N LEU A 227 2.59 -30.79 -8.02
CA LEU A 227 3.65 -30.02 -7.36
C LEU A 227 3.55 -28.59 -7.87
N LYS A 228 3.49 -27.63 -6.96
CA LYS A 228 3.51 -26.21 -7.26
C LYS A 228 4.60 -25.55 -6.42
N GLU A 229 5.43 -24.74 -7.07
CA GLU A 229 6.47 -23.95 -6.42
C GLU A 229 6.43 -22.52 -6.98
N ASN A 230 6.29 -21.51 -6.11
CA ASN A 230 6.16 -20.11 -6.55
C ASN A 230 7.49 -19.35 -6.54
N ASN A 231 8.56 -19.96 -6.04
CA ASN A 231 9.88 -19.34 -5.96
C ASN A 231 10.99 -20.36 -6.31
N TRP A 232 10.88 -21.00 -7.46
CA TRP A 232 11.79 -22.05 -7.89
C TRP A 232 13.27 -21.57 -7.87
N LEU A 233 14.08 -22.27 -7.09
CA LEU A 233 15.50 -21.96 -6.87
C LEU A 233 15.76 -20.52 -6.38
N GLY A 234 14.81 -19.90 -5.68
CA GLY A 234 14.95 -18.52 -5.22
C GLY A 234 14.90 -17.45 -6.31
N ARG A 235 14.43 -17.81 -7.51
CA ARG A 235 14.43 -16.92 -8.68
C ARG A 235 13.08 -16.25 -8.93
N GLY A 236 12.09 -16.44 -8.04
CA GLY A 236 10.74 -15.92 -8.23
C GLY A 236 10.00 -16.53 -9.42
N VAL A 237 10.50 -17.64 -9.96
CA VAL A 237 9.91 -18.40 -11.06
C VAL A 237 8.87 -19.36 -10.49
N LYS A 238 7.70 -19.43 -11.11
CA LYS A 238 6.66 -20.38 -10.74
C LYS A 238 6.82 -21.65 -11.56
N LEU A 239 6.84 -22.79 -10.89
CA LEU A 239 6.86 -24.13 -11.48
C LEU A 239 5.61 -24.86 -11.03
N GLU A 240 4.84 -25.38 -11.98
CA GLU A 240 3.73 -26.28 -11.72
C GLU A 240 3.98 -27.59 -12.50
N SER A 241 3.90 -28.71 -11.82
CA SER A 241 3.97 -30.04 -12.43
C SER A 241 2.77 -30.84 -12.02
N SER A 242 2.08 -31.45 -12.98
CA SER A 242 0.96 -32.33 -12.69
C SER A 242 1.14 -33.66 -13.37
N LEU A 243 0.70 -34.73 -12.68
CA LEU A 243 0.63 -36.10 -13.18
C LEU A 243 -0.77 -36.63 -12.89
N ASN A 244 -1.46 -37.07 -13.93
CA ASN A 244 -2.76 -37.73 -13.80
C ASN A 244 -2.65 -39.14 -14.37
N VAL A 245 -2.96 -40.14 -13.57
CA VAL A 245 -2.90 -41.55 -13.88
C VAL A 245 -4.32 -42.12 -13.79
N THR A 246 -4.84 -42.64 -14.90
CA THR A 246 -6.10 -43.41 -14.96
C THR A 246 -5.82 -44.84 -15.41
N GLN A 247 -6.80 -45.70 -15.38
CA GLN A 247 -6.66 -47.07 -15.90
C GLN A 247 -6.33 -47.14 -17.40
N GLN A 248 -6.68 -46.08 -18.15
CA GLN A 248 -6.54 -46.05 -19.61
C GLN A 248 -5.43 -45.08 -20.08
N LYS A 249 -5.04 -44.10 -19.25
CA LYS A 249 -4.15 -43.04 -19.69
C LYS A 249 -3.28 -42.51 -18.54
N VAL A 250 -2.04 -42.23 -18.87
CA VAL A 250 -1.14 -41.40 -18.05
C VAL A 250 -0.90 -40.10 -18.78
N SER A 251 -1.13 -38.97 -18.10
CA SER A 251 -0.88 -37.63 -18.63
C SER A 251 -0.16 -36.80 -17.61
N GLY A 252 0.80 -36.03 -18.07
CA GLY A 252 1.58 -35.08 -17.24
C GLY A 252 1.73 -33.75 -17.95
N SER A 253 1.89 -32.71 -17.17
CA SER A 253 2.23 -31.39 -17.66
C SER A 253 3.29 -30.74 -16.75
N ILE A 254 4.14 -29.93 -17.33
CA ILE A 254 5.06 -29.05 -16.61
C ILE A 254 4.83 -27.66 -17.17
N LEU A 255 4.59 -26.70 -16.29
CA LEU A 255 4.40 -25.30 -16.63
C LEU A 255 5.43 -24.48 -15.84
N VAL A 256 6.18 -23.68 -16.56
CA VAL A 256 7.16 -22.75 -15.99
C VAL A 256 6.74 -21.34 -16.34
N ASN A 257 6.54 -20.50 -15.34
CA ASN A 257 6.19 -19.09 -15.51
C ASN A 257 7.25 -18.23 -14.84
N ASN A 258 7.97 -17.46 -15.62
CA ASN A 258 8.85 -16.40 -15.13
C ASN A 258 8.14 -15.07 -15.28
N PRO A 259 7.68 -14.42 -14.17
CA PRO A 259 6.91 -13.17 -14.22
C PRO A 259 7.76 -11.96 -14.62
N ASN A 260 9.08 -12.07 -14.62
CA ASN A 260 9.99 -10.99 -14.99
C ASN A 260 11.25 -11.56 -15.67
N TYR A 261 11.07 -12.05 -16.89
CA TYR A 261 12.14 -12.69 -17.65
C TYR A 261 13.25 -11.69 -18.00
N ASN A 262 14.47 -12.02 -17.64
CA ASN A 262 15.65 -11.15 -17.80
C ASN A 262 15.48 -9.75 -17.20
N TYR A 263 14.65 -9.63 -16.16
CA TYR A 263 14.36 -8.36 -15.50
C TYR A 263 13.83 -7.27 -16.43
N SER A 264 13.22 -7.67 -17.55
CA SER A 264 12.71 -6.75 -18.59
C SER A 264 11.27 -6.28 -18.36
N GLY A 265 10.63 -6.72 -17.26
CA GLY A 265 9.20 -6.49 -16.99
C GLY A 265 8.27 -7.41 -17.79
N ASN A 266 8.81 -8.27 -18.65
CA ASN A 266 8.00 -9.20 -19.46
C ASN A 266 7.85 -10.55 -18.76
N ALA A 267 6.63 -11.08 -18.74
CA ALA A 267 6.37 -12.44 -18.28
C ALA A 267 6.52 -13.44 -19.42
N VAL A 268 7.17 -14.57 -19.14
CA VAL A 268 7.30 -15.70 -20.09
C VAL A 268 6.76 -16.96 -19.44
N THR A 269 5.90 -17.67 -20.18
CA THR A 269 5.33 -18.96 -19.75
C THR A 269 5.63 -20.00 -20.81
N ALA A 270 6.12 -21.17 -20.40
CA ALA A 270 6.41 -22.31 -21.22
C ALA A 270 5.73 -23.58 -20.66
#